data_bccae0ba50a4f076b1f239eeb5a0c7cf
#
_entry.id   bccae0ba50a4f076b1f239eeb5a0c7cf
#
_cell.length_a   1.000
_cell.length_b   1.000
_cell.length_c   1.000
_cell.angle_alpha   90.00
_cell.angle_beta   90.00
_cell.angle_gamma   90.00
#
_symmetry.space_group_name_H-M   'P 1'
#
loop_
_entity.id
_entity.type
_entity.pdbx_description
1 polymer ?
#
loop_
_entity_poly.entity_id
_entity_poly.type
_entity_poly.pdbx_seq_one_letter_code
_entity_poly.pdbx_strand_id
1 'polypeptide(L)'
;MMKAAKPLKAHRDSGFKEQLPMILLLVPFFTFFFVFTVLPIISSMVLSLTSYDMLSAPKFTGIGNYMRMFVEDEVFAIVLKNTVALAIVVGPAGFLLAFLLAWLVNEFSTGMRTLFSFMFYAPSLVGNAYFIWKIAFSGDSYGYINSLLLSTGVITEPIVWLKSPQYLFTIIIIVQLWQSMGVSFLSNI
;
A
#
# COMPACT_ATOMS: atom_id res chain seq x y z
N MET A 1 40.43 -30.99 -32.46
CA MET A 1 39.46 -31.99 -31.90
C MET A 1 38.44 -31.22 -31.04
N MET A 2 37.30 -30.90 -31.61
CA MET A 2 36.18 -30.24 -30.87
C MET A 2 35.44 -31.32 -30.10
N LYS A 3 35.38 -31.16 -28.75
CA LYS A 3 34.55 -31.99 -27.88
C LYS A 3 33.06 -31.64 -28.13
N ALA A 4 32.32 -32.60 -28.66
CA ALA A 4 30.87 -32.44 -28.86
C ALA A 4 30.17 -32.16 -27.50
N ALA A 5 29.38 -31.09 -27.43
CA ALA A 5 28.57 -30.78 -26.30
C ALA A 5 27.51 -31.86 -26.07
N LYS A 6 27.46 -32.37 -24.83
CA LYS A 6 26.49 -33.35 -24.39
C LYS A 6 25.07 -32.74 -24.46
N PRO A 7 24.08 -33.39 -25.12
CA PRO A 7 22.73 -32.82 -25.18
C PRO A 7 22.14 -32.69 -23.76
N LEU A 8 21.60 -31.53 -23.45
CA LEU A 8 20.82 -31.30 -22.27
C LEU A 8 19.66 -32.29 -22.25
N LYS A 9 19.60 -33.12 -21.18
CA LYS A 9 18.47 -34.04 -20.97
C LYS A 9 17.19 -33.22 -20.93
N ALA A 10 16.29 -33.48 -21.88
CA ALA A 10 14.93 -32.98 -21.85
C ALA A 10 14.33 -33.25 -20.46
N HIS A 11 13.73 -32.22 -19.84
CA HIS A 11 13.01 -32.34 -18.61
C HIS A 11 11.89 -33.36 -18.82
N ARG A 12 12.09 -34.55 -18.28
CA ARG A 12 11.12 -35.63 -18.33
C ARG A 12 9.93 -35.13 -17.52
N ASP A 13 8.74 -35.10 -18.11
CA ASP A 13 7.50 -34.76 -17.39
C ASP A 13 7.46 -35.59 -16.12
N SER A 14 7.67 -34.89 -14.99
CA SER A 14 7.61 -35.52 -13.67
C SER A 14 6.17 -35.97 -13.46
N GLY A 15 5.97 -37.29 -13.39
CA GLY A 15 4.63 -37.85 -13.25
C GLY A 15 3.94 -37.26 -11.98
N PHE A 16 2.60 -37.18 -11.99
CA PHE A 16 1.77 -36.66 -10.90
C PHE A 16 2.21 -37.17 -9.52
N LYS A 17 2.73 -38.39 -9.45
CA LYS A 17 3.25 -38.98 -8.18
C LYS A 17 4.50 -38.30 -7.64
N GLU A 18 5.36 -37.73 -8.49
CA GLU A 18 6.55 -36.98 -8.07
C GLU A 18 6.20 -35.55 -7.60
N GLN A 19 5.08 -35.01 -8.07
CA GLN A 19 4.58 -33.70 -7.69
C GLN A 19 3.70 -33.73 -6.42
N LEU A 20 3.21 -34.91 -6.04
CA LEU A 20 2.30 -35.08 -4.89
C LEU A 20 2.83 -34.50 -3.57
N PRO A 21 4.11 -34.69 -3.19
CA PRO A 21 4.64 -34.07 -1.96
C PRO A 21 4.65 -32.55 -2.00
N MET A 22 4.93 -31.96 -3.16
CA MET A 22 4.90 -30.50 -3.35
C MET A 22 3.46 -29.96 -3.24
N ILE A 23 2.49 -30.66 -3.83
CA ILE A 23 1.07 -30.31 -3.75
C ILE A 23 0.61 -30.38 -2.30
N LEU A 24 0.95 -31.45 -1.55
CA LEU A 24 0.58 -31.60 -0.14
C LEU A 24 1.14 -30.49 0.73
N LEU A 25 2.34 -29.98 0.46
CA LEU A 25 2.90 -28.82 1.16
C LEU A 25 2.15 -27.52 0.88
N LEU A 26 1.57 -27.39 -0.30
CA LEU A 26 0.80 -26.21 -0.69
C LEU A 26 -0.66 -26.24 -0.20
N VAL A 27 -1.22 -27.43 0.09
CA VAL A 27 -2.62 -27.58 0.54
C VAL A 27 -2.95 -26.69 1.76
N PRO A 28 -2.16 -26.67 2.84
CA PRO A 28 -2.48 -25.83 3.99
C PRO A 28 -2.56 -24.33 3.60
N PHE A 29 -1.59 -23.84 2.84
CA PHE A 29 -1.58 -22.46 2.38
C PHE A 29 -2.83 -22.14 1.55
N PHE A 30 -3.13 -22.95 0.52
CA PHE A 30 -4.29 -22.70 -0.32
C PHE A 30 -5.61 -22.82 0.44
N THR A 31 -5.70 -23.72 1.44
CA THR A 31 -6.87 -23.82 2.29
C THR A 31 -7.10 -22.54 3.09
N PHE A 32 -6.08 -22.05 3.78
CA PHE A 32 -6.18 -20.78 4.52
C PHE A 32 -6.45 -19.59 3.58
N PHE A 33 -5.78 -19.53 2.45
CA PHE A 33 -6.01 -18.49 1.45
C PHE A 33 -7.45 -18.51 0.94
N PHE A 34 -7.99 -19.69 0.62
CA PHE A 34 -9.37 -19.82 0.15
C PHE A 34 -10.37 -19.42 1.24
N VAL A 35 -10.22 -19.94 2.46
CA VAL A 35 -11.16 -19.69 3.57
C VAL A 35 -11.11 -18.23 4.03
N PHE A 36 -9.93 -17.62 4.15
CA PHE A 36 -9.78 -16.29 4.73
C PHE A 36 -9.67 -15.15 3.70
N THR A 37 -9.45 -15.47 2.43
CA THR A 37 -9.37 -14.45 1.38
C THR A 37 -10.45 -14.62 0.33
N VAL A 38 -10.51 -15.79 -0.33
CA VAL A 38 -11.42 -15.98 -1.47
C VAL A 38 -12.87 -16.04 -1.02
N LEU A 39 -13.18 -16.83 0.02
CA LEU A 39 -14.55 -17.00 0.49
C LEU A 39 -15.18 -15.70 1.01
N PRO A 40 -14.51 -14.85 1.83
CA PRO A 40 -15.05 -13.54 2.21
C PRO A 40 -15.28 -12.61 1.02
N ILE A 41 -14.39 -12.63 0.01
CA ILE A 41 -14.58 -11.82 -1.21
C ILE A 41 -15.86 -12.26 -1.94
N ILE A 42 -16.03 -13.56 -2.19
CA ILE A 42 -17.22 -14.10 -2.86
C ILE A 42 -18.48 -13.78 -2.04
N SER A 43 -18.42 -13.97 -0.72
CA SER A 43 -19.54 -13.65 0.17
C SER A 43 -19.92 -12.17 0.11
N SER A 44 -18.94 -11.27 0.10
CA SER A 44 -19.16 -9.82 -0.05
C SER A 44 -19.80 -9.49 -1.39
N MET A 45 -19.35 -10.13 -2.48
CA MET A 45 -19.95 -9.94 -3.82
C MET A 45 -21.41 -10.40 -3.86
N VAL A 46 -21.76 -11.52 -3.22
CA VAL A 46 -23.14 -12.00 -3.15
C VAL A 46 -23.99 -11.09 -2.26
N LEU A 47 -23.47 -10.72 -1.09
CA LEU A 47 -24.16 -9.83 -0.16
C LEU A 47 -24.35 -8.42 -0.71
N SER A 48 -23.48 -7.95 -1.60
CA SER A 48 -23.61 -6.62 -2.23
C SER A 48 -24.89 -6.46 -3.07
N LEU A 49 -25.46 -7.57 -3.51
CA LEU A 49 -26.74 -7.62 -4.22
C LEU A 49 -27.95 -7.77 -3.30
N THR A 50 -27.74 -7.72 -2.00
CA THR A 50 -28.78 -7.91 -0.98
C THR A 50 -28.84 -6.72 -0.03
N SER A 51 -29.99 -6.51 0.62
CA SER A 51 -30.11 -5.67 1.80
C SER A 51 -29.85 -6.56 3.01
N TYR A 52 -28.70 -6.35 3.68
CA TYR A 52 -28.27 -7.14 4.82
C TYR A 52 -27.71 -6.24 5.92
N ASP A 53 -28.33 -6.28 7.09
CA ASP A 53 -28.01 -5.47 8.28
C ASP A 53 -27.42 -6.29 9.43
N MET A 54 -27.04 -7.54 9.20
CA MET A 54 -26.58 -8.52 10.19
C MET A 54 -27.64 -8.96 11.23
N LEU A 55 -28.80 -8.33 11.27
CA LEU A 55 -29.86 -8.62 12.24
C LEU A 55 -30.99 -9.41 11.60
N SER A 56 -31.22 -9.23 10.32
CA SER A 56 -32.28 -9.89 9.54
C SER A 56 -31.68 -10.73 8.41
N ALA A 57 -32.47 -11.67 7.90
CA ALA A 57 -32.06 -12.47 6.75
C ALA A 57 -31.82 -11.56 5.50
N PRO A 58 -30.77 -11.84 4.70
CA PRO A 58 -30.48 -11.06 3.50
C PRO A 58 -31.66 -11.11 2.51
N LYS A 59 -32.10 -9.94 2.06
CA LYS A 59 -33.16 -9.81 1.04
C LYS A 59 -32.54 -9.36 -0.25
N PHE A 60 -32.80 -10.05 -1.35
CA PHE A 60 -32.26 -9.70 -2.66
C PHE A 60 -32.82 -8.35 -3.15
N THR A 61 -31.92 -7.41 -3.43
CA THR A 61 -32.24 -6.04 -3.93
C THR A 61 -31.63 -5.77 -5.31
N GLY A 62 -30.96 -6.76 -5.88
CA GLY A 62 -30.25 -6.59 -7.17
C GLY A 62 -29.19 -5.50 -7.09
N ILE A 63 -29.16 -4.60 -8.08
CA ILE A 63 -28.18 -3.51 -8.18
C ILE A 63 -28.55 -2.26 -7.36
N GLY A 64 -29.59 -2.33 -6.52
CA GLY A 64 -30.09 -1.18 -5.75
C GLY A 64 -29.02 -0.52 -4.86
N ASN A 65 -28.14 -1.31 -4.22
CA ASN A 65 -27.03 -0.77 -3.41
C ASN A 65 -26.03 0.03 -4.27
N TYR A 66 -25.74 -0.45 -5.48
CA TYR A 66 -24.84 0.24 -6.41
C TYR A 66 -25.46 1.52 -6.95
N MET A 67 -26.77 1.50 -7.27
CA MET A 67 -27.50 2.70 -7.69
C MET A 67 -27.44 3.77 -6.59
N ARG A 68 -27.72 3.40 -5.34
CA ARG A 68 -27.60 4.31 -4.20
C ARG A 68 -26.20 4.87 -4.05
N MET A 69 -25.19 4.03 -4.13
CA MET A 69 -23.77 4.43 -3.98
C MET A 69 -23.34 5.43 -5.07
N PHE A 70 -23.71 5.21 -6.32
CA PHE A 70 -23.26 6.07 -7.42
C PHE A 70 -24.13 7.31 -7.67
N VAL A 71 -25.42 7.26 -7.31
CA VAL A 71 -26.39 8.32 -7.65
C VAL A 71 -26.76 9.17 -6.45
N GLU A 72 -26.88 8.56 -5.27
CA GLU A 72 -27.41 9.22 -4.07
C GLU A 72 -26.31 9.57 -3.04
N ASP A 73 -25.15 8.87 -3.07
CA ASP A 73 -24.10 9.05 -2.07
C ASP A 73 -23.05 10.08 -2.54
N GLU A 74 -23.23 11.33 -2.10
CA GLU A 74 -22.28 12.41 -2.37
C GLU A 74 -20.89 12.14 -1.77
N VAL A 75 -20.84 11.45 -0.64
CA VAL A 75 -19.56 11.13 0.03
C VAL A 75 -18.76 10.14 -0.81
N PHE A 76 -19.42 9.15 -1.41
CA PHE A 76 -18.77 8.20 -2.30
C PHE A 76 -18.13 8.89 -3.51
N ALA A 77 -18.82 9.83 -4.14
CA ALA A 77 -18.29 10.59 -5.27
C ALA A 77 -17.03 11.39 -4.90
N ILE A 78 -17.03 12.03 -3.74
CA ILE A 78 -15.86 12.77 -3.21
C ILE A 78 -14.69 11.82 -2.93
N VAL A 79 -14.95 10.70 -2.24
CA VAL A 79 -13.94 9.69 -1.92
C VAL A 79 -13.33 9.08 -3.17
N LEU A 80 -14.15 8.75 -4.16
CA LEU A 80 -13.69 8.20 -5.44
C LEU A 80 -12.76 9.19 -6.15
N LYS A 81 -13.15 10.46 -6.25
CA LYS A 81 -12.34 11.53 -6.84
C LYS A 81 -10.99 11.67 -6.13
N ASN A 82 -11.01 11.72 -4.79
CA ASN A 82 -9.80 11.85 -3.99
C ASN A 82 -8.89 10.61 -4.13
N THR A 83 -9.46 9.41 -4.17
CA THR A 83 -8.70 8.16 -4.36
C THR A 83 -8.02 8.13 -5.73
N VAL A 84 -8.74 8.50 -6.79
CA VAL A 84 -8.15 8.57 -8.14
C VAL A 84 -7.06 9.63 -8.20
N ALA A 85 -7.29 10.82 -7.61
CA ALA A 85 -6.30 11.89 -7.57
C ALA A 85 -5.03 11.44 -6.81
N LEU A 86 -5.18 10.77 -5.65
CA LEU A 86 -4.06 10.19 -4.91
C LEU A 86 -3.31 9.15 -5.73
N ALA A 87 -4.01 8.25 -6.41
CA ALA A 87 -3.38 7.20 -7.22
C ALA A 87 -2.56 7.79 -8.38
N ILE A 88 -3.09 8.80 -9.05
CA ILE A 88 -2.41 9.48 -10.16
C ILE A 88 -1.16 10.24 -9.69
N VAL A 89 -1.20 10.84 -8.50
CA VAL A 89 -0.06 11.60 -7.97
C VAL A 89 0.96 10.67 -7.30
N VAL A 90 0.50 9.82 -6.37
CA VAL A 90 1.41 9.00 -5.55
C VAL A 90 2.07 7.89 -6.35
N GLY A 91 1.37 7.26 -7.30
CA GLY A 91 1.93 6.18 -8.11
C GLY A 91 3.15 6.64 -8.93
N PRO A 92 2.98 7.54 -9.89
CA PRO A 92 4.10 8.01 -10.72
C PRO A 92 5.17 8.74 -9.90
N ALA A 93 4.78 9.64 -8.98
CA ALA A 93 5.74 10.39 -8.17
C ALA A 93 6.53 9.48 -7.23
N GLY A 94 5.90 8.49 -6.61
CA GLY A 94 6.57 7.50 -5.76
C GLY A 94 7.58 6.68 -6.53
N PHE A 95 7.23 6.22 -7.74
CA PHE A 95 8.16 5.51 -8.61
C PHE A 95 9.37 6.37 -9.01
N LEU A 96 9.12 7.61 -9.47
CA LEU A 96 10.18 8.53 -9.87
C LEU A 96 11.11 8.87 -8.69
N LEU A 97 10.56 9.15 -7.51
CA LEU A 97 11.35 9.43 -6.31
C LEU A 97 12.18 8.21 -5.89
N ALA A 98 11.59 7.01 -5.89
CA ALA A 98 12.29 5.79 -5.57
C ALA A 98 13.44 5.52 -6.56
N PHE A 99 13.20 5.72 -7.85
CA PHE A 99 14.21 5.58 -8.89
C PHE A 99 15.35 6.60 -8.73
N LEU A 100 15.02 7.89 -8.53
CA LEU A 100 16.01 8.94 -8.30
C LEU A 100 16.86 8.68 -7.06
N LEU A 101 16.23 8.25 -5.96
CA LEU A 101 16.95 7.90 -4.74
C LEU A 101 17.85 6.68 -4.93
N ALA A 102 17.37 5.64 -5.61
CA ALA A 102 18.18 4.47 -5.93
C ALA A 102 19.39 4.84 -6.80
N TRP A 103 19.19 5.69 -7.80
CA TRP A 103 20.25 6.19 -8.65
C TRP A 103 21.29 6.98 -7.84
N LEU A 104 20.87 7.94 -7.01
CA LEU A 104 21.75 8.72 -6.15
C LEU A 104 22.53 7.83 -5.16
N VAL A 105 21.86 6.90 -4.52
CA VAL A 105 22.46 6.01 -3.52
C VAL A 105 23.46 5.04 -4.15
N ASN A 106 23.28 4.69 -5.43
CA ASN A 106 24.18 3.80 -6.14
C ASN A 106 25.57 4.42 -6.38
N GLU A 107 25.69 5.75 -6.35
CA GLU A 107 26.97 6.48 -6.46
C GLU A 107 27.81 6.40 -5.16
N PHE A 108 27.24 6.01 -4.04
CA PHE A 108 27.95 5.91 -2.77
C PHE A 108 28.70 4.59 -2.60
N SER A 109 29.68 4.61 -1.67
CA SER A 109 30.41 3.39 -1.26
C SER A 109 29.44 2.36 -0.66
N THR A 110 29.80 1.06 -0.71
CA THR A 110 28.97 -0.06 -0.25
C THR A 110 28.40 0.14 1.17
N GLY A 111 29.20 0.66 2.10
CA GLY A 111 28.74 0.91 3.47
C GLY A 111 27.67 1.97 3.57
N MET A 112 27.87 3.11 2.89
CA MET A 112 26.88 4.19 2.83
C MET A 112 25.61 3.74 2.09
N ARG A 113 25.74 2.98 1.02
CA ARG A 113 24.62 2.39 0.29
C ARG A 113 23.76 1.51 1.17
N THR A 114 24.38 0.63 1.96
CA THR A 114 23.67 -0.22 2.93
C THR A 114 22.94 0.61 3.99
N LEU A 115 23.58 1.65 4.53
CA LEU A 115 22.98 2.53 5.52
C LEU A 115 21.75 3.26 4.96
N PHE A 116 21.86 3.86 3.78
CA PHE A 116 20.72 4.54 3.13
C PHE A 116 19.61 3.55 2.76
N SER A 117 19.94 2.36 2.28
CA SER A 117 18.96 1.31 1.98
C SER A 117 18.15 0.95 3.23
N PHE A 118 18.82 0.79 4.36
CA PHE A 118 18.14 0.54 5.62
C PHE A 118 17.25 1.71 6.05
N MET A 119 17.76 2.95 5.98
CA MET A 119 17.01 4.16 6.37
C MET A 119 15.73 4.35 5.53
N PHE A 120 15.81 4.16 4.21
CA PHE A 120 14.65 4.32 3.33
C PHE A 120 13.66 3.14 3.41
N TYR A 121 14.15 1.95 3.74
CA TYR A 121 13.28 0.78 3.88
C TYR A 121 12.65 0.67 5.28
N ALA A 122 13.27 1.20 6.31
CA ALA A 122 12.80 1.12 7.69
C ALA A 122 11.32 1.52 7.87
N PRO A 123 10.80 2.60 7.23
CA PRO A 123 9.39 2.95 7.32
C PRO A 123 8.43 1.84 6.90
N SER A 124 8.81 1.05 5.89
CA SER A 124 7.99 -0.04 5.37
C SER A 124 7.92 -1.25 6.32
N LEU A 125 8.88 -1.39 7.23
CA LEU A 125 8.92 -2.46 8.23
C LEU A 125 8.08 -2.14 9.47
N VAL A 126 7.81 -0.87 9.73
CA VAL A 126 7.09 -0.43 10.93
C VAL A 126 5.60 -0.32 10.63
N GLY A 127 4.80 -1.27 11.11
CA GLY A 127 3.36 -1.31 10.87
C GLY A 127 2.58 -0.04 11.26
N ASN A 128 3.12 0.76 12.20
CA ASN A 128 2.53 2.00 12.68
C ASN A 128 3.37 3.26 12.33
N ALA A 129 4.08 3.24 11.21
CA ALA A 129 4.90 4.38 10.78
C ALA A 129 4.10 5.70 10.67
N TYR A 130 2.81 5.62 10.41
CA TYR A 130 1.90 6.77 10.39
C TYR A 130 1.78 7.51 11.73
N PHE A 131 2.09 6.86 12.86
CA PHE A 131 2.06 7.49 14.18
C PHE A 131 3.08 8.64 14.28
N ILE A 132 4.25 8.50 13.64
CA ILE A 132 5.28 9.53 13.61
C ILE A 132 4.71 10.81 12.98
N TRP A 133 4.00 10.67 11.88
CA TRP A 133 3.38 11.79 11.17
C TRP A 133 2.21 12.39 11.95
N LYS A 134 1.43 11.56 12.66
CA LYS A 134 0.35 12.07 13.54
C LYS A 134 0.91 12.97 14.65
N ILE A 135 2.06 12.62 15.24
CA ILE A 135 2.74 13.44 16.23
C ILE A 135 3.35 14.68 15.58
N ALA A 136 4.02 14.53 14.44
CA ALA A 136 4.63 15.63 13.72
C ALA A 136 3.61 16.73 13.32
N PHE A 137 2.46 16.30 12.77
CA PHE A 137 1.35 17.17 12.37
C PHE A 137 0.27 17.32 13.46
N SER A 138 0.63 17.18 14.74
CA SER A 138 -0.32 17.47 15.82
C SER A 138 -0.79 18.93 15.74
N GLY A 139 -2.11 19.15 15.96
CA GLY A 139 -2.74 20.45 15.85
C GLY A 139 -2.54 21.38 17.06
N ASP A 140 -1.74 20.97 18.02
CA ASP A 140 -1.39 21.76 19.21
C ASP A 140 -0.03 22.45 19.05
N SER A 141 0.31 23.32 20.00
CA SER A 141 1.60 24.04 20.01
C SER A 141 2.82 23.13 20.24
N TYR A 142 2.61 21.92 20.72
CA TYR A 142 3.66 20.92 20.98
C TYR A 142 3.92 20.01 19.79
N GLY A 143 3.05 20.00 18.77
CA GLY A 143 3.30 19.30 17.52
C GLY A 143 4.62 19.76 16.91
N TYR A 144 5.49 18.85 16.48
CA TYR A 144 6.83 19.21 16.00
C TYR A 144 6.84 20.28 14.93
N ILE A 145 5.94 20.21 13.96
CA ILE A 145 5.85 21.20 12.87
C ILE A 145 5.32 22.53 13.38
N ASN A 146 4.27 22.55 14.21
CA ASN A 146 3.77 23.77 14.82
C ASN A 146 4.81 24.41 15.73
N SER A 147 5.47 23.65 16.59
CA SER A 147 6.52 24.14 17.46
C SER A 147 7.66 24.81 16.69
N LEU A 148 8.10 24.19 15.60
CA LEU A 148 9.13 24.77 14.72
C LEU A 148 8.64 26.08 14.06
N LEU A 149 7.43 26.09 13.51
CA LEU A 149 6.89 27.27 12.82
C LEU A 149 6.58 28.42 13.78
N LEU A 150 6.13 28.13 15.00
CA LEU A 150 5.93 29.13 16.05
C LEU A 150 7.28 29.72 16.53
N SER A 151 8.29 28.86 16.76
CA SER A 151 9.62 29.32 17.20
C SER A 151 10.36 30.17 16.19
N THR A 152 10.11 29.94 14.89
CA THR A 152 10.67 30.75 13.80
C THR A 152 9.85 31.99 13.46
N GLY A 153 8.69 32.17 14.10
CA GLY A 153 7.79 33.32 13.85
C GLY A 153 7.05 33.27 12.53
N VAL A 154 7.06 32.14 11.82
CA VAL A 154 6.35 31.95 10.53
C VAL A 154 4.83 31.92 10.74
N ILE A 155 4.39 31.38 11.87
CA ILE A 155 2.98 31.38 12.30
C ILE A 155 2.86 31.97 13.70
N THR A 156 1.71 32.55 14.00
CA THR A 156 1.39 33.13 15.32
C THR A 156 0.52 32.20 16.15
N GLU A 157 -0.23 31.32 15.52
CA GLU A 157 -1.13 30.37 16.16
C GLU A 157 -0.91 28.96 15.56
N PRO A 158 -1.12 27.88 16.34
CA PRO A 158 -0.94 26.51 15.86
C PRO A 158 -1.98 26.16 14.80
N ILE A 159 -1.52 25.51 13.73
CA ILE A 159 -2.38 25.04 12.64
C ILE A 159 -2.92 23.65 12.95
N VAL A 160 -4.21 23.43 12.78
CA VAL A 160 -4.86 22.13 12.98
C VAL A 160 -4.77 21.30 11.69
N TRP A 161 -3.56 20.82 11.38
CA TRP A 161 -3.19 20.18 10.12
C TRP A 161 -4.11 19.06 9.66
N LEU A 162 -4.37 18.09 10.54
CA LEU A 162 -5.09 16.85 10.20
C LEU A 162 -6.61 16.99 10.19
N LYS A 163 -7.15 18.13 10.64
CA LYS A 163 -8.59 18.42 10.60
C LYS A 163 -8.95 19.44 9.52
N SER A 164 -7.97 20.09 8.92
CA SER A 164 -8.19 21.09 7.88
C SER A 164 -8.13 20.47 6.49
N PRO A 165 -9.21 20.46 5.72
CA PRO A 165 -9.28 19.80 4.39
C PRO A 165 -8.20 20.29 3.43
N GLN A 166 -7.83 21.58 3.49
CA GLN A 166 -6.82 22.18 2.63
C GLN A 166 -5.41 21.61 2.82
N TYR A 167 -5.06 21.18 4.05
CA TYR A 167 -3.74 20.62 4.35
C TYR A 167 -3.72 19.10 4.33
N LEU A 168 -4.84 18.47 4.73
CA LEU A 168 -4.94 17.05 4.93
C LEU A 168 -4.56 16.26 3.66
N PHE A 169 -5.05 16.68 2.49
CA PHE A 169 -4.78 15.99 1.23
C PHE A 169 -3.29 16.01 0.88
N THR A 170 -2.64 17.17 1.04
CA THR A 170 -1.19 17.33 0.80
C THR A 170 -0.37 16.50 1.78
N ILE A 171 -0.76 16.48 3.05
CA ILE A 171 -0.09 15.67 4.09
C ILE A 171 -0.20 14.18 3.75
N ILE A 172 -1.37 13.71 3.34
CA ILE A 172 -1.56 12.31 2.91
C ILE A 172 -0.63 11.98 1.75
N ILE A 173 -0.50 12.85 0.76
CA ILE A 173 0.43 12.64 -0.37
C ILE A 173 1.87 12.50 0.13
N ILE A 174 2.33 13.42 0.97
CA ILE A 174 3.71 13.40 1.52
C ILE A 174 3.97 12.08 2.28
N VAL A 175 3.05 11.70 3.16
CA VAL A 175 3.17 10.48 3.96
C VAL A 175 3.14 9.22 3.09
N GLN A 176 2.26 9.18 2.09
CA GLN A 176 2.17 8.06 1.16
C GLN A 176 3.41 7.95 0.27
N LEU A 177 3.95 9.07 -0.22
CA LEU A 177 5.20 9.07 -1.00
C LEU A 177 6.35 8.53 -0.14
N TRP A 178 6.48 9.00 1.10
CA TRP A 178 7.50 8.52 2.01
C TRP A 178 7.37 7.01 2.30
N GLN A 179 6.14 6.52 2.53
CA GLN A 179 5.89 5.10 2.78
C GLN A 179 6.14 4.22 1.55
N SER A 180 5.77 4.70 0.36
CA SER A 180 5.90 3.95 -0.90
C SER A 180 7.34 3.86 -1.40
N MET A 181 8.18 4.84 -1.07
CA MET A 181 9.58 4.86 -1.51
C MET A 181 10.36 3.64 -1.06
N GLY A 182 10.14 3.15 0.17
CA GLY A 182 10.94 2.09 0.76
C GLY A 182 10.95 0.78 -0.04
N VAL A 183 9.79 0.28 -0.42
CA VAL A 183 9.67 -0.98 -1.18
C VAL A 183 10.16 -0.80 -2.61
N SER A 184 9.72 0.27 -3.28
CA SER A 184 10.11 0.56 -4.66
C SER A 184 11.61 0.85 -4.80
N PHE A 185 12.21 1.48 -3.80
CA PHE A 185 13.64 1.77 -3.76
C PHE A 185 14.49 0.48 -3.77
N LEU A 186 14.13 -0.53 -2.95
CA LEU A 186 14.86 -1.80 -2.92
C LEU A 186 14.80 -2.57 -4.25
N SER A 187 13.73 -2.43 -5.01
CA SER A 187 13.62 -3.08 -6.31
C SER A 187 14.46 -2.41 -7.40
N ASN A 188 14.97 -1.19 -7.17
CA ASN A 188 15.75 -0.40 -8.12
C ASN A 188 17.26 -0.32 -7.79
N ILE A 189 17.70 -0.87 -6.65
CA ILE A 189 19.10 -1.02 -6.26
C ILE A 189 19.67 -2.36 -6.69
#